data_4c64d6be5f2b1cc1ceec713ea0edeff8
#
_entry.id   4c64d6be5f2b1cc1ceec713ea0edeff8
#
_cell.length_a   1.000
_cell.length_b   1.000
_cell.length_c   1.000
_cell.angle_alpha   90.00
_cell.angle_beta   90.00
_cell.angle_gamma   90.00
#
_symmetry.space_group_name_H-M   'P 1'
#
loop_
_entity.id
_entity.type
_entity.pdbx_description
1 polymer ?
#
loop_
_entity_poly.entity_id
_entity_poly.type
_entity_poly.pdbx_seq_one_letter_code
_entity_poly.pdbx_strand_id
1 'polypeptide(L)'
;MIIRRFRLLTVLLLTAVAHAATPLLPLEVFFGNAQISQLQISPDGRYLAMLQPVNNRMNITVVDRQQGTKRRLTNMREENVVSISWLNNHRLGFRQQVNGQESFGFYAIEADGSKLSVLQQLVALEGETVVNQPEQQYSLVDALPDDPDHILVSINRGRSGLGDLYRQNIITEKFTKVMTNPGSVRSWVTDRTGLARVGISQMDKAPTAEVLYRAGAKSPWVTIHTGAVDGDEWTPLGFDGDNKTLYVRSNQGRSTAAIYTYDPVAQKITGTVFADDTYDAGDIIYSRHLQKVVGVSYEGEKPAIYWIEPTMKRLATDIDAALPGMRNDIVSATRDYATVIINSRSDRDPGTFFLLDTVKMELSTLLRVNERVDPAQMAAMRPVEFKARDGLLLHGYLTLPAGREPRGLPLIINPHGGPYGPRDSWRFNPEIQFLANRGYAVLQINYRGSGGYGARFEEAGYRQWG
;
A
#
# COMPACT_ATOMS: atom_id res chain seq x y z
N MET A 1 -20.32 18.66 82.13
CA MET A 1 -20.40 18.79 80.64
C MET A 1 -19.26 17.98 80.05
N ILE A 2 -19.56 16.72 79.67
CA ILE A 2 -18.53 15.75 79.21
C ILE A 2 -18.64 15.68 77.73
N ILE A 3 -17.59 16.15 76.97
CA ILE A 3 -17.48 16.05 75.55
C ILE A 3 -16.83 14.71 75.20
N ARG A 4 -17.61 13.78 74.62
CA ARG A 4 -17.12 12.54 74.05
C ARG A 4 -16.55 12.85 72.61
N ARG A 5 -15.25 12.63 72.44
CA ARG A 5 -14.60 12.65 71.11
C ARG A 5 -14.84 11.29 70.45
N PHE A 6 -15.60 11.31 69.32
CA PHE A 6 -15.67 10.18 68.37
C PHE A 6 -14.42 10.19 67.46
N ARG A 7 -13.62 9.14 67.51
CA ARG A 7 -12.58 8.88 66.50
C ARG A 7 -13.21 8.10 65.36
N LEU A 8 -13.32 8.74 64.16
CA LEU A 8 -13.67 8.06 62.92
C LEU A 8 -12.45 7.26 62.45
N LEU A 9 -12.54 5.95 62.41
CA LEU A 9 -11.56 5.05 61.81
C LEU A 9 -11.90 4.93 60.34
N THR A 10 -11.15 5.66 59.47
CA THR A 10 -11.29 5.51 58.01
C THR A 10 -10.52 4.26 57.59
N VAL A 11 -11.24 3.18 57.30
CA VAL A 11 -10.66 1.97 56.68
C VAL A 11 -10.50 2.26 55.18
N LEU A 12 -9.28 2.48 54.73
CA LEU A 12 -8.93 2.47 53.28
C LEU A 12 -8.98 1.02 52.80
N LEU A 13 -10.05 0.65 52.11
CA LEU A 13 -10.09 -0.56 51.28
C LEU A 13 -9.25 -0.33 50.03
N LEU A 14 -8.01 -0.80 50.05
CA LEU A 14 -7.23 -1.00 48.82
C LEU A 14 -7.85 -2.16 48.02
N THR A 15 -8.71 -1.85 47.07
CA THR A 15 -9.12 -2.83 46.06
C THR A 15 -7.94 -3.09 45.16
N ALA A 16 -7.24 -4.18 45.37
CA ALA A 16 -6.30 -4.72 44.37
C ALA A 16 -7.15 -5.14 43.17
N VAL A 17 -7.09 -4.35 42.11
CA VAL A 17 -7.61 -4.76 40.80
C VAL A 17 -6.72 -5.89 40.31
N ALA A 18 -7.14 -7.12 40.55
CA ALA A 18 -6.51 -8.28 39.94
C ALA A 18 -6.71 -8.18 38.44
N HIS A 19 -5.65 -7.79 37.70
CA HIS A 19 -5.63 -7.89 36.25
C HIS A 19 -5.69 -9.38 35.89
N ALA A 20 -6.87 -9.85 35.52
CA ALA A 20 -7.01 -11.18 34.97
C ALA A 20 -6.10 -11.33 33.77
N ALA A 21 -5.21 -12.33 33.76
CA ALA A 21 -4.37 -12.61 32.60
C ALA A 21 -5.24 -12.84 31.37
N THR A 22 -4.88 -12.20 30.26
CA THR A 22 -5.58 -12.42 28.99
C THR A 22 -5.59 -13.91 28.66
N PRO A 23 -6.74 -14.50 28.29
CA PRO A 23 -6.83 -15.91 27.98
C PRO A 23 -5.93 -16.28 26.80
N LEU A 24 -5.36 -17.50 26.81
CA LEU A 24 -4.61 -18.03 25.67
C LEU A 24 -5.59 -18.29 24.51
N LEU A 25 -5.46 -17.51 23.45
CA LEU A 25 -6.31 -17.62 22.28
C LEU A 25 -5.83 -18.77 21.35
N PRO A 26 -6.76 -19.45 20.64
CA PRO A 26 -6.42 -20.47 19.65
C PRO A 26 -5.56 -19.89 18.51
N LEU A 27 -4.74 -20.73 17.85
CA LEU A 27 -3.87 -20.32 16.74
C LEU A 27 -4.67 -19.76 15.56
N GLU A 28 -5.86 -20.27 15.33
CA GLU A 28 -6.75 -19.87 14.26
C GLU A 28 -7.18 -18.39 14.35
N VAL A 29 -7.16 -17.80 15.55
CA VAL A 29 -7.43 -16.36 15.73
C VAL A 29 -6.36 -15.53 15.03
N PHE A 30 -5.10 -15.95 15.10
CA PHE A 30 -3.95 -15.23 14.56
C PHE A 30 -3.65 -15.62 13.11
N PHE A 31 -3.63 -16.92 12.81
CA PHE A 31 -3.12 -17.47 11.56
C PHE A 31 -4.20 -18.05 10.63
N GLY A 32 -5.46 -18.01 11.04
CA GLY A 32 -6.55 -18.36 10.14
C GLY A 32 -6.74 -17.34 9.03
N ASN A 33 -7.11 -17.79 7.84
CA ASN A 33 -7.35 -16.92 6.69
C ASN A 33 -8.31 -15.78 7.03
N ALA A 34 -7.99 -14.58 6.56
CA ALA A 34 -8.90 -13.44 6.59
C ALA A 34 -10.20 -13.78 5.84
N GLN A 35 -11.34 -13.30 6.33
CA GLN A 35 -12.64 -13.50 5.66
C GLN A 35 -12.79 -12.62 4.43
N ILE A 36 -12.01 -11.55 4.38
CA ILE A 36 -11.92 -10.63 3.25
C ILE A 36 -10.54 -9.98 3.27
N SER A 37 -9.89 -9.85 2.12
CA SER A 37 -8.59 -9.16 2.05
C SER A 37 -8.62 -7.86 1.28
N GLN A 38 -9.51 -7.72 0.31
CA GLN A 38 -9.72 -6.51 -0.48
C GLN A 38 -11.20 -6.29 -0.72
N LEU A 39 -11.61 -5.03 -0.78
CA LEU A 39 -12.96 -4.63 -1.15
C LEU A 39 -12.89 -3.34 -1.97
N GLN A 40 -13.53 -3.34 -3.14
CA GLN A 40 -13.56 -2.22 -4.06
C GLN A 40 -14.96 -1.98 -4.60
N ILE A 41 -15.32 -0.71 -4.79
CA ILE A 41 -16.55 -0.31 -5.48
C ILE A 41 -16.25 0.00 -6.95
N SER A 42 -17.16 -0.38 -7.86
CA SER A 42 -17.04 0.00 -9.28
C SER A 42 -17.12 1.52 -9.46
N PRO A 43 -16.53 2.08 -10.55
CA PRO A 43 -16.52 3.53 -10.77
C PRO A 43 -17.91 4.18 -10.83
N ASP A 44 -18.94 3.44 -11.21
CA ASP A 44 -20.36 3.88 -11.24
C ASP A 44 -21.11 3.56 -9.94
N GLY A 45 -20.49 2.90 -8.98
CA GLY A 45 -21.08 2.55 -7.68
C GLY A 45 -22.01 1.34 -7.68
N ARG A 46 -22.21 0.66 -8.81
CA ARG A 46 -23.13 -0.46 -8.91
C ARG A 46 -22.64 -1.72 -8.22
N TYR A 47 -21.36 -2.05 -8.37
CA TYR A 47 -20.80 -3.30 -7.91
C TYR A 47 -19.81 -3.12 -6.75
N LEU A 48 -19.85 -4.05 -5.79
CA LEU A 48 -18.76 -4.26 -4.82
C LEU A 48 -18.04 -5.56 -5.18
N ALA A 49 -16.74 -5.47 -5.42
CA ALA A 49 -15.88 -6.63 -5.65
C ALA A 49 -14.99 -6.87 -4.43
N MET A 50 -14.81 -8.13 -4.06
CA MET A 50 -14.01 -8.49 -2.89
C MET A 50 -13.28 -9.81 -3.07
N LEU A 51 -12.17 -9.99 -2.36
CA LEU A 51 -11.48 -11.27 -2.23
C LEU A 51 -11.92 -11.98 -0.96
N GLN A 52 -12.51 -13.15 -1.11
CA GLN A 52 -12.98 -13.98 0.00
C GLN A 52 -12.43 -15.41 -0.13
N PRO A 53 -12.10 -16.08 0.98
CA PRO A 53 -11.61 -17.45 0.94
C PRO A 53 -12.74 -18.43 0.61
N VAL A 54 -12.45 -19.36 -0.30
CA VAL A 54 -13.26 -20.56 -0.58
C VAL A 54 -12.31 -21.75 -0.56
N ASN A 55 -12.55 -22.72 0.30
CA ASN A 55 -11.65 -23.87 0.49
C ASN A 55 -10.19 -23.45 0.75
N ASN A 56 -9.98 -22.44 1.60
CA ASN A 56 -8.68 -21.87 1.94
C ASN A 56 -7.94 -21.17 0.78
N ARG A 57 -8.62 -20.86 -0.32
CA ARG A 57 -8.07 -20.09 -1.45
C ARG A 57 -8.85 -18.81 -1.68
N MET A 58 -8.16 -17.72 -1.90
CA MET A 58 -8.78 -16.42 -2.16
C MET A 58 -9.41 -16.40 -3.54
N ASN A 59 -10.68 -16.03 -3.58
CA ASN A 59 -11.52 -16.00 -4.77
C ASN A 59 -12.26 -14.67 -4.88
N ILE A 60 -12.64 -14.28 -6.09
CA ILE A 60 -13.40 -13.06 -6.35
C ILE A 60 -14.87 -13.30 -6.09
N THR A 61 -15.47 -12.44 -5.29
CA THR A 61 -16.92 -12.32 -5.11
C THR A 61 -17.36 -10.93 -5.51
N VAL A 62 -18.47 -10.82 -6.22
CA VAL A 62 -19.09 -9.53 -6.61
C VAL A 62 -20.51 -9.48 -6.06
N VAL A 63 -20.89 -8.31 -5.54
CA VAL A 63 -22.25 -7.97 -5.13
C VAL A 63 -22.77 -6.88 -6.07
N ASP A 64 -23.89 -7.13 -6.74
CA ASP A 64 -24.65 -6.10 -7.46
C ASP A 64 -25.55 -5.38 -6.44
N ARG A 65 -25.24 -4.11 -6.14
CA ARG A 65 -25.92 -3.30 -5.13
C ARG A 65 -27.35 -2.92 -5.55
N GLN A 66 -27.61 -2.85 -6.84
CA GLN A 66 -28.96 -2.53 -7.36
C GLN A 66 -29.89 -3.74 -7.28
N GLN A 67 -29.39 -4.93 -7.59
CA GLN A 67 -30.16 -6.17 -7.58
C GLN A 67 -30.12 -6.90 -6.23
N GLY A 68 -29.20 -6.53 -5.33
CA GLY A 68 -28.97 -7.23 -4.07
C GLY A 68 -28.41 -8.65 -4.26
N THR A 69 -27.87 -8.98 -5.45
CA THR A 69 -27.38 -10.32 -5.76
C THR A 69 -25.89 -10.44 -5.48
N LYS A 70 -25.46 -11.60 -4.96
CA LYS A 70 -24.06 -11.95 -4.69
C LYS A 70 -23.62 -13.10 -5.59
N ARG A 71 -22.48 -12.95 -6.26
CA ARG A 71 -21.93 -13.96 -7.17
C ARG A 71 -20.45 -14.16 -6.93
N ARG A 72 -20.01 -15.43 -6.90
CA ARG A 72 -18.60 -15.79 -6.96
C ARG A 72 -18.17 -15.89 -8.42
N LEU A 73 -17.11 -15.17 -8.81
CA LEU A 73 -16.61 -15.13 -10.18
C LEU A 73 -15.53 -16.16 -10.46
N THR A 74 -14.73 -16.53 -9.45
CA THR A 74 -13.64 -17.50 -9.60
C THR A 74 -13.81 -18.70 -8.67
N ASN A 75 -13.17 -19.82 -9.00
CA ASN A 75 -13.19 -21.04 -8.20
C ASN A 75 -11.78 -21.64 -8.11
N MET A 76 -10.87 -20.86 -7.52
CA MET A 76 -9.48 -21.28 -7.33
C MET A 76 -9.42 -22.41 -6.31
N ARG A 77 -8.65 -23.46 -6.61
CA ARG A 77 -8.49 -24.65 -5.76
C ARG A 77 -7.05 -24.80 -5.24
N GLU A 78 -6.07 -24.41 -6.03
CA GLU A 78 -4.64 -24.57 -5.74
C GLU A 78 -3.98 -23.21 -5.50
N GLU A 79 -4.32 -22.23 -6.31
CA GLU A 79 -3.74 -20.89 -6.31
C GLU A 79 -4.67 -19.84 -5.64
N ASN A 80 -4.15 -18.65 -5.42
CA ASN A 80 -4.93 -17.54 -4.90
C ASN A 80 -5.10 -16.42 -5.93
N VAL A 81 -6.26 -15.79 -5.94
CA VAL A 81 -6.34 -14.42 -6.46
C VAL A 81 -5.72 -13.50 -5.42
N VAL A 82 -4.74 -12.69 -5.82
CA VAL A 82 -3.95 -11.86 -4.91
C VAL A 82 -4.31 -10.39 -4.96
N SER A 83 -4.87 -9.93 -6.08
CA SER A 83 -5.35 -8.55 -6.22
C SER A 83 -6.47 -8.42 -7.23
N ILE A 84 -7.33 -7.43 -7.03
CA ILE A 84 -8.40 -7.04 -7.93
C ILE A 84 -8.35 -5.53 -8.17
N SER A 85 -8.79 -5.09 -9.34
CA SER A 85 -9.03 -3.69 -9.67
C SER A 85 -10.12 -3.55 -10.73
N TRP A 86 -10.97 -2.55 -10.62
CA TRP A 86 -11.91 -2.22 -11.69
C TRP A 86 -11.17 -1.59 -12.87
N LEU A 87 -11.27 -2.20 -14.04
CA LEU A 87 -10.76 -1.64 -15.29
C LEU A 87 -11.75 -0.65 -15.92
N ASN A 88 -13.04 -0.90 -15.71
CA ASN A 88 -14.15 -0.02 -16.07
C ASN A 88 -15.35 -0.26 -15.13
N ASN A 89 -16.56 0.20 -15.47
CA ASN A 89 -17.74 0.08 -14.60
C ASN A 89 -18.23 -1.35 -14.34
N HIS A 90 -17.87 -2.31 -15.21
CA HIS A 90 -18.40 -3.67 -15.16
C HIS A 90 -17.35 -4.77 -15.35
N ARG A 91 -16.06 -4.41 -15.56
CA ARG A 91 -14.99 -5.36 -15.79
C ARG A 91 -13.88 -5.24 -14.76
N LEU A 92 -13.53 -6.37 -14.15
CA LEU A 92 -12.45 -6.51 -13.16
C LEU A 92 -11.19 -7.04 -13.82
N GLY A 93 -10.05 -6.38 -13.56
CA GLY A 93 -8.72 -6.96 -13.69
C GLY A 93 -8.35 -7.67 -12.40
N PHE A 94 -7.66 -8.80 -12.50
CA PHE A 94 -7.16 -9.51 -11.32
C PHE A 94 -5.83 -10.21 -11.57
N ARG A 95 -5.04 -10.31 -10.52
CA ARG A 95 -3.81 -11.10 -10.54
C ARG A 95 -4.03 -12.41 -9.82
N GLN A 96 -3.57 -13.48 -10.43
CA GLN A 96 -3.60 -14.82 -9.87
C GLN A 96 -2.17 -15.31 -9.65
N GLN A 97 -1.91 -15.87 -8.49
CA GLN A 97 -0.66 -16.57 -8.19
C GLN A 97 -0.48 -17.77 -9.13
N VAL A 98 0.73 -18.09 -9.47
CA VAL A 98 1.04 -19.24 -10.35
C VAL A 98 2.06 -20.15 -9.65
N ASN A 99 1.73 -21.42 -9.48
CA ASN A 99 2.55 -22.48 -8.88
C ASN A 99 3.13 -22.12 -7.49
N GLY A 100 2.33 -21.44 -6.65
CA GLY A 100 2.75 -21.07 -5.29
C GLY A 100 3.91 -20.05 -5.23
N GLN A 101 4.33 -19.50 -6.36
CA GLN A 101 5.46 -18.59 -6.46
C GLN A 101 5.02 -17.11 -6.44
N GLU A 102 5.98 -16.20 -6.30
CA GLU A 102 5.76 -14.74 -6.40
C GLU A 102 5.51 -14.26 -7.84
N SER A 103 5.12 -15.17 -8.73
CA SER A 103 4.79 -14.89 -10.13
C SER A 103 3.28 -14.83 -10.31
N PHE A 104 2.80 -13.86 -11.05
CA PHE A 104 1.36 -13.58 -11.18
C PHE A 104 0.94 -13.45 -12.63
N GLY A 105 -0.08 -14.25 -13.03
CA GLY A 105 -0.83 -13.99 -14.26
C GLY A 105 -1.76 -12.79 -14.09
N PHE A 106 -2.05 -12.07 -15.16
CA PHE A 106 -3.01 -10.98 -15.19
C PHE A 106 -4.19 -11.32 -16.09
N TYR A 107 -5.38 -11.19 -15.54
CA TYR A 107 -6.64 -11.62 -16.16
C TYR A 107 -7.68 -10.50 -16.05
N ALA A 108 -8.73 -10.57 -16.88
CA ALA A 108 -9.89 -9.70 -16.76
C ALA A 108 -11.20 -10.51 -16.92
N ILE A 109 -12.24 -10.12 -16.16
CA ILE A 109 -13.53 -10.80 -16.15
C ILE A 109 -14.67 -9.80 -15.96
N GLU A 110 -15.82 -10.04 -16.60
CA GLU A 110 -17.01 -9.20 -16.36
C GLU A 110 -17.57 -9.44 -14.94
N ALA A 111 -18.26 -8.44 -14.40
CA ALA A 111 -18.91 -8.51 -13.08
C ALA A 111 -19.98 -9.61 -12.99
N ASP A 112 -20.53 -10.05 -14.14
CA ASP A 112 -21.46 -11.17 -14.23
C ASP A 112 -20.78 -12.54 -14.35
N GLY A 113 -19.44 -12.58 -14.41
CA GLY A 113 -18.64 -13.80 -14.55
C GLY A 113 -18.40 -14.25 -15.99
N SER A 114 -18.90 -13.52 -16.98
CA SER A 114 -18.67 -13.80 -18.39
C SER A 114 -17.34 -13.21 -18.91
N LYS A 115 -16.97 -13.56 -20.13
CA LYS A 115 -15.84 -12.99 -20.90
C LYS A 115 -14.53 -12.94 -20.11
N LEU A 116 -14.10 -14.06 -19.56
CA LEU A 116 -12.75 -14.18 -19.01
C LEU A 116 -11.72 -13.96 -20.12
N SER A 117 -10.78 -13.04 -19.90
CA SER A 117 -9.65 -12.78 -20.79
C SER A 117 -8.32 -13.00 -20.05
N VAL A 118 -7.32 -13.51 -20.78
CA VAL A 118 -5.96 -13.72 -20.29
C VAL A 118 -5.08 -12.60 -20.82
N LEU A 119 -4.86 -11.56 -20.01
CA LEU A 119 -4.09 -10.38 -20.42
C LEU A 119 -2.58 -10.66 -20.39
N GLN A 120 -2.14 -11.40 -19.38
CA GLN A 120 -0.79 -11.92 -19.25
C GLN A 120 -0.84 -13.34 -18.71
N GLN A 121 -0.37 -14.31 -19.48
CA GLN A 121 -0.18 -15.68 -19.03
C GLN A 121 1.30 -15.90 -18.66
N LEU A 122 1.54 -16.47 -17.48
CA LEU A 122 2.84 -17.02 -17.11
C LEU A 122 2.83 -18.50 -17.49
N VAL A 123 3.79 -18.92 -18.28
CA VAL A 123 3.98 -20.34 -18.62
C VAL A 123 4.87 -20.94 -17.54
N ALA A 124 4.33 -21.90 -16.77
CA ALA A 124 5.15 -22.76 -15.93
C ALA A 124 5.84 -23.79 -16.84
N LEU A 125 7.15 -23.82 -16.83
CA LEU A 125 7.90 -24.92 -17.44
C LEU A 125 7.88 -26.08 -16.45
N GLU A 126 7.52 -27.28 -16.90
CA GLU A 126 7.55 -28.48 -16.06
C GLU A 126 8.96 -28.69 -15.47
N GLY A 127 9.03 -28.68 -14.13
CA GLY A 127 10.24 -29.02 -13.36
C GLY A 127 11.22 -27.89 -13.08
N GLU A 128 10.97 -26.65 -13.53
CA GLU A 128 11.80 -25.49 -13.26
C GLU A 128 11.02 -24.35 -12.63
N THR A 129 11.72 -23.49 -11.88
CA THR A 129 11.21 -22.22 -11.39
C THR A 129 10.47 -21.49 -12.52
N VAL A 130 9.28 -20.96 -12.27
CA VAL A 130 8.56 -20.11 -13.24
C VAL A 130 9.46 -18.96 -13.61
N VAL A 131 10.21 -19.12 -14.67
CA VAL A 131 10.94 -18.01 -15.25
C VAL A 131 9.92 -17.28 -16.10
N ASN A 132 9.66 -16.00 -15.78
CA ASN A 132 9.21 -15.07 -16.80
C ASN A 132 10.12 -15.38 -17.99
N GLN A 133 9.57 -15.92 -19.08
CA GLN A 133 10.41 -16.09 -20.26
C GLN A 133 11.12 -14.74 -20.46
N PRO A 134 12.45 -14.66 -20.43
CA PRO A 134 13.16 -13.38 -20.55
C PRO A 134 12.74 -12.60 -21.81
N GLU A 135 12.10 -13.31 -22.72
CA GLU A 135 11.58 -12.83 -23.98
C GLU A 135 10.25 -12.07 -23.90
N GLN A 136 9.52 -12.13 -22.75
CA GLN A 136 8.21 -11.47 -22.61
C GLN A 136 8.02 -10.82 -21.25
N GLN A 137 8.87 -9.86 -20.92
CA GLN A 137 8.57 -8.98 -19.78
C GLN A 137 7.31 -8.16 -20.10
N TYR A 138 6.27 -8.40 -19.31
CA TYR A 138 5.00 -7.68 -19.38
C TYR A 138 4.85 -6.81 -18.13
N SER A 139 4.56 -5.54 -18.32
CA SER A 139 4.29 -4.59 -17.24
C SER A 139 3.06 -3.76 -17.57
N LEU A 140 2.09 -3.69 -16.66
CA LEU A 140 1.02 -2.71 -16.75
C LEU A 140 1.62 -1.32 -16.51
N VAL A 141 1.45 -0.42 -17.47
CA VAL A 141 1.93 0.97 -17.39
C VAL A 141 0.81 1.89 -16.92
N ASP A 142 -0.38 1.76 -17.52
CA ASP A 142 -1.54 2.57 -17.16
C ASP A 142 -2.83 1.77 -17.43
N ALA A 143 -3.77 1.86 -16.50
CA ALA A 143 -5.08 1.23 -16.65
C ALA A 143 -6.00 1.97 -17.62
N LEU A 144 -5.59 3.15 -18.13
CA LEU A 144 -6.33 4.00 -19.06
C LEU A 144 -7.81 4.18 -18.66
N PRO A 145 -8.09 4.71 -17.48
CA PRO A 145 -9.45 4.65 -16.89
C PRO A 145 -10.52 5.47 -17.62
N ASP A 146 -10.13 6.26 -18.62
CA ASP A 146 -11.03 6.95 -19.53
C ASP A 146 -11.18 6.21 -20.89
N ASP A 147 -10.45 5.10 -21.07
CA ASP A 147 -10.60 4.16 -22.19
C ASP A 147 -11.17 2.83 -21.64
N PRO A 148 -12.49 2.54 -21.81
CA PRO A 148 -13.11 1.38 -21.19
C PRO A 148 -12.66 0.04 -21.77
N ASP A 149 -11.98 0.05 -22.92
CA ASP A 149 -11.66 -1.15 -23.69
C ASP A 149 -10.19 -1.53 -23.65
N HIS A 150 -9.31 -0.63 -23.22
CA HIS A 150 -7.87 -0.83 -23.31
C HIS A 150 -7.13 -0.52 -22.01
N ILE A 151 -5.95 -1.11 -21.89
CA ILE A 151 -4.90 -0.76 -20.94
C ILE A 151 -3.61 -0.48 -21.70
N LEU A 152 -2.71 0.32 -21.12
CA LEU A 152 -1.37 0.54 -21.65
C LEU A 152 -0.38 -0.41 -20.97
N VAL A 153 0.36 -1.15 -21.77
CA VAL A 153 1.32 -2.15 -21.28
C VAL A 153 2.68 -1.96 -21.95
N SER A 154 3.73 -2.31 -21.24
CA SER A 154 5.08 -2.45 -21.80
C SER A 154 5.37 -3.93 -21.98
N ILE A 155 5.77 -4.32 -23.20
CA ILE A 155 6.06 -5.71 -23.53
C ILE A 155 7.40 -5.80 -24.23
N ASN A 156 8.29 -6.62 -23.68
CA ASN A 156 9.51 -7.04 -24.36
C ASN A 156 9.22 -8.28 -25.22
N ARG A 157 9.41 -8.15 -26.54
CA ARG A 157 9.28 -9.26 -27.49
C ARG A 157 10.65 -9.64 -28.07
N GLY A 158 11.56 -10.13 -27.23
CA GLY A 158 12.80 -10.75 -27.69
C GLY A 158 13.97 -9.77 -27.96
N ARG A 159 14.01 -8.61 -27.32
CA ARG A 159 15.16 -7.70 -27.34
C ARG A 159 15.55 -7.34 -25.91
N SER A 160 16.74 -7.73 -25.49
CA SER A 160 17.53 -7.24 -24.35
C SER A 160 16.79 -6.40 -23.26
N GLY A 161 15.72 -6.91 -22.67
CA GLY A 161 15.10 -6.30 -21.47
C GLY A 161 14.26 -5.04 -21.68
N LEU A 162 14.00 -4.59 -22.89
CA LEU A 162 13.36 -3.31 -23.21
C LEU A 162 11.98 -3.53 -23.82
N GLY A 163 10.92 -3.13 -23.10
CA GLY A 163 9.55 -3.22 -23.58
C GLY A 163 9.11 -2.03 -24.44
N ASP A 164 8.55 -2.32 -25.62
CA ASP A 164 7.76 -1.36 -26.39
C ASP A 164 6.41 -1.14 -25.75
N LEU A 165 5.76 0.00 -25.99
CA LEU A 165 4.42 0.28 -25.45
C LEU A 165 3.33 -0.15 -26.44
N TYR A 166 2.33 -0.81 -25.86
CA TYR A 166 1.14 -1.29 -26.57
C TYR A 166 -0.13 -0.89 -25.81
N ARG A 167 -1.18 -0.56 -26.54
CA ARG A 167 -2.55 -0.67 -26.06
C ARG A 167 -3.00 -2.10 -26.21
N GLN A 168 -3.43 -2.71 -25.13
CA GLN A 168 -4.03 -4.04 -25.11
C GLN A 168 -5.52 -3.92 -24.88
N ASN A 169 -6.32 -4.48 -25.78
CA ASN A 169 -7.76 -4.57 -25.62
C ASN A 169 -8.06 -5.62 -24.52
N ILE A 170 -8.81 -5.24 -23.50
CA ILE A 170 -9.07 -6.06 -22.32
C ILE A 170 -10.11 -7.16 -22.54
N ILE A 171 -10.78 -7.19 -23.71
CA ILE A 171 -11.78 -8.20 -24.07
C ILE A 171 -11.22 -9.15 -25.15
N THR A 172 -10.66 -8.59 -26.23
CA THR A 172 -10.15 -9.36 -27.36
C THR A 172 -8.69 -9.76 -27.23
N GLU A 173 -8.00 -9.27 -26.19
CA GLU A 173 -6.57 -9.49 -25.89
C GLU A 173 -5.61 -8.95 -26.95
N LYS A 174 -6.12 -8.30 -28.00
CA LYS A 174 -5.33 -7.78 -29.11
C LYS A 174 -4.45 -6.61 -28.68
N PHE A 175 -3.24 -6.58 -29.23
CA PHE A 175 -2.25 -5.52 -29.01
C PHE A 175 -2.16 -4.59 -30.20
N THR A 176 -2.18 -3.29 -29.94
CA THR A 176 -1.86 -2.25 -30.91
C THR A 176 -0.63 -1.51 -30.43
N LYS A 177 0.45 -1.54 -31.20
CA LYS A 177 1.69 -0.86 -30.86
C LYS A 177 1.48 0.65 -30.83
N VAL A 178 1.84 1.28 -29.72
CA VAL A 178 1.73 2.73 -29.51
C VAL A 178 3.08 3.42 -29.73
N MET A 179 4.15 2.78 -29.25
CA MET A 179 5.48 3.39 -29.31
C MET A 179 6.57 2.32 -29.23
N THR A 180 7.63 2.53 -30.00
CA THR A 180 8.89 1.80 -29.81
C THR A 180 9.66 2.46 -28.67
N ASN A 181 10.28 1.63 -27.82
CA ASN A 181 11.14 2.12 -26.74
C ASN A 181 12.28 2.97 -27.33
N PRO A 182 12.48 4.23 -26.92
CA PRO A 182 13.46 5.11 -27.51
C PRO A 182 14.92 4.75 -27.18
N GLY A 183 15.14 3.74 -26.36
CA GLY A 183 16.46 3.33 -25.93
C GLY A 183 16.41 2.27 -24.84
N SER A 184 16.81 2.62 -23.62
CA SER A 184 16.90 1.74 -22.45
C SER A 184 15.86 2.07 -21.37
N VAL A 185 14.67 2.54 -21.76
CA VAL A 185 13.60 2.87 -20.79
C VAL A 185 13.02 1.59 -20.20
N ARG A 186 13.06 1.50 -18.86
CA ARG A 186 12.56 0.37 -18.09
C ARG A 186 11.23 0.66 -17.39
N SER A 187 10.98 1.93 -17.08
CA SER A 187 9.78 2.37 -16.38
C SER A 187 9.20 3.62 -17.03
N TRP A 188 7.88 3.75 -17.00
CA TRP A 188 7.15 4.79 -17.69
C TRP A 188 6.22 5.54 -16.74
N VAL A 189 6.12 6.86 -16.95
CA VAL A 189 5.08 7.69 -16.32
C VAL A 189 4.23 8.32 -17.43
N THR A 190 2.92 8.10 -17.33
CA THR A 190 1.93 8.68 -18.22
C THR A 190 1.42 10.02 -17.69
N ASP A 191 0.96 10.87 -18.58
CA ASP A 191 0.08 11.97 -18.18
C ASP A 191 -1.37 11.47 -17.96
N ARG A 192 -2.27 12.36 -17.59
CA ARG A 192 -3.65 12.00 -17.25
C ARG A 192 -4.50 11.56 -18.45
N THR A 193 -3.97 11.69 -19.67
CA THR A 193 -4.59 11.17 -20.90
C THR A 193 -4.10 9.77 -21.27
N GLY A 194 -3.18 9.19 -20.48
CA GLY A 194 -2.54 7.90 -20.77
C GLY A 194 -1.40 7.98 -21.78
N LEU A 195 -0.93 9.20 -22.12
CA LEU A 195 0.26 9.37 -22.97
C LEU A 195 1.52 9.22 -22.12
N ALA A 196 2.40 8.28 -22.46
CA ALA A 196 3.71 8.15 -21.83
C ALA A 196 4.54 9.41 -22.12
N ARG A 197 4.86 10.17 -21.07
CA ARG A 197 5.56 11.46 -21.12
C ARG A 197 6.94 11.41 -20.49
N VAL A 198 7.14 10.50 -19.53
CA VAL A 198 8.42 10.31 -18.83
C VAL A 198 8.84 8.87 -18.95
N GLY A 199 10.13 8.63 -19.14
CA GLY A 199 10.76 7.33 -19.15
C GLY A 199 11.99 7.33 -18.24
N ILE A 200 12.09 6.33 -17.35
CA ILE A 200 13.30 6.10 -16.57
C ILE A 200 14.16 5.09 -17.32
N SER A 201 15.32 5.55 -17.76
CA SER A 201 16.25 4.81 -18.59
C SER A 201 17.47 4.39 -17.79
N GLN A 202 17.80 3.13 -17.87
CA GLN A 202 19.02 2.57 -17.28
C GLN A 202 19.56 1.46 -18.18
N MET A 203 20.76 1.62 -18.71
CA MET A 203 21.46 0.56 -19.40
C MET A 203 21.93 -0.50 -18.41
N ASP A 204 22.06 -1.74 -18.86
CA ASP A 204 22.59 -2.82 -18.03
C ASP A 204 23.98 -2.45 -17.48
N LYS A 205 24.13 -2.56 -16.15
CA LYS A 205 25.37 -2.24 -15.43
C LYS A 205 25.84 -0.78 -15.58
N ALA A 206 25.02 0.12 -16.13
CA ALA A 206 25.38 1.53 -16.14
C ALA A 206 25.36 2.08 -14.70
N PRO A 207 26.36 2.90 -14.32
CA PRO A 207 26.41 3.49 -12.98
C PRO A 207 25.40 4.64 -12.84
N THR A 208 24.78 5.08 -13.93
CA THR A 208 23.82 6.19 -13.96
C THR A 208 22.50 5.77 -14.58
N ALA A 209 21.42 6.36 -14.10
CA ALA A 209 20.10 6.34 -14.70
C ALA A 209 19.75 7.71 -15.26
N GLU A 210 18.98 7.74 -16.34
CA GLU A 210 18.50 8.97 -16.96
C GLU A 210 16.98 9.03 -16.90
N VAL A 211 16.46 10.22 -16.68
CA VAL A 211 15.02 10.49 -16.81
C VAL A 211 14.79 11.27 -18.08
N LEU A 212 14.09 10.63 -18.99
CA LEU A 212 13.72 11.18 -20.29
C LEU A 212 12.31 11.78 -20.21
N TYR A 213 12.11 12.89 -20.88
CA TYR A 213 10.82 13.58 -20.98
C TYR A 213 10.51 13.94 -22.44
N ARG A 214 9.21 13.95 -22.78
CA ARG A 214 8.71 14.54 -24.03
C ARG A 214 7.45 15.38 -23.76
N ALA A 215 7.35 16.53 -24.44
CA ALA A 215 6.23 17.46 -24.26
C ALA A 215 4.91 16.98 -24.89
N GLY A 216 4.93 16.04 -25.80
CA GLY A 216 3.76 15.47 -26.46
C GLY A 216 4.11 14.26 -27.31
N ALA A 217 3.11 13.62 -27.93
CA ALA A 217 3.28 12.37 -28.68
C ALA A 217 4.30 12.44 -29.81
N LYS A 218 4.42 13.61 -30.47
CA LYS A 218 5.34 13.85 -31.60
C LYS A 218 6.61 14.60 -31.20
N SER A 219 6.75 15.01 -29.93
CA SER A 219 7.93 15.72 -29.45
C SER A 219 9.10 14.77 -29.28
N PRO A 220 10.34 15.24 -29.49
CA PRO A 220 11.53 14.44 -29.18
C PRO A 220 11.64 14.16 -27.68
N TRP A 221 12.32 13.07 -27.35
CA TRP A 221 12.74 12.79 -25.99
C TRP A 221 13.96 13.63 -25.64
N VAL A 222 13.95 14.22 -24.45
CA VAL A 222 15.06 14.99 -23.89
C VAL A 222 15.36 14.48 -22.48
N THR A 223 16.64 14.40 -22.13
CA THR A 223 17.04 14.07 -20.76
C THR A 223 16.77 15.27 -19.84
N ILE A 224 16.00 15.07 -18.79
CA ILE A 224 15.66 16.11 -17.80
C ILE A 224 16.38 15.90 -16.47
N HIS A 225 16.91 14.70 -16.22
CA HIS A 225 17.71 14.37 -15.06
C HIS A 225 18.67 13.21 -15.37
N THR A 226 19.86 13.24 -14.77
CA THR A 226 20.82 12.15 -14.75
C THR A 226 21.36 12.01 -13.33
N GLY A 227 21.26 10.82 -12.75
CA GLY A 227 21.71 10.52 -11.41
C GLY A 227 22.50 9.20 -11.35
N ALA A 228 23.38 9.06 -10.35
CA ALA A 228 23.98 7.78 -10.06
C ALA A 228 22.91 6.80 -9.55
N VAL A 229 23.03 5.51 -9.92
CA VAL A 229 22.07 4.47 -9.50
C VAL A 229 22.06 4.30 -7.98
N ASP A 230 23.24 4.41 -7.36
CA ASP A 230 23.40 4.32 -5.90
C ASP A 230 23.57 5.71 -5.24
N GLY A 231 23.12 6.78 -5.93
CA GLY A 231 23.20 8.16 -5.47
C GLY A 231 21.88 8.69 -4.90
N ASP A 232 21.80 10.03 -4.87
CA ASP A 232 20.57 10.70 -4.46
C ASP A 232 19.38 10.26 -5.30
N GLU A 233 18.28 10.00 -4.63
CA GLU A 233 17.01 9.65 -5.30
C GLU A 233 16.47 10.84 -6.09
N TRP A 234 15.98 10.56 -7.30
CA TRP A 234 15.19 11.47 -8.10
C TRP A 234 14.17 10.67 -8.92
N THR A 235 12.98 10.50 -8.39
CA THR A 235 11.95 9.61 -8.94
C THR A 235 10.74 10.42 -9.39
N PRO A 236 10.37 10.40 -10.69
CA PRO A 236 9.13 10.99 -11.17
C PRO A 236 7.94 10.13 -10.73
N LEU A 237 6.95 10.75 -10.10
CA LEU A 237 5.79 10.06 -9.54
C LEU A 237 4.55 10.16 -10.44
N GLY A 238 4.35 11.29 -11.10
CA GLY A 238 3.18 11.51 -11.95
C GLY A 238 2.92 12.98 -12.23
N PHE A 239 2.07 13.23 -13.21
CA PHE A 239 1.63 14.58 -13.54
C PHE A 239 0.44 15.02 -12.67
N ASP A 240 0.29 16.34 -12.48
CA ASP A 240 -0.95 16.91 -11.99
C ASP A 240 -2.04 16.87 -13.08
N GLY A 241 -3.26 17.31 -12.76
CA GLY A 241 -4.37 17.35 -13.70
C GLY A 241 -4.15 18.32 -14.88
N ASP A 242 -3.23 19.27 -14.74
CA ASP A 242 -2.83 20.19 -15.82
C ASP A 242 -1.96 19.53 -16.92
N ASN A 243 -1.49 18.30 -16.71
CA ASN A 243 -0.55 17.57 -17.57
C ASN A 243 0.76 18.33 -17.87
N LYS A 244 1.13 19.27 -17.02
CA LYS A 244 2.34 20.11 -17.13
C LYS A 244 3.23 19.97 -15.91
N THR A 245 2.65 20.08 -14.73
CA THR A 245 3.34 19.95 -13.46
C THR A 245 3.66 18.48 -13.19
N LEU A 246 4.94 18.14 -13.10
CA LEU A 246 5.42 16.82 -12.72
C LEU A 246 5.73 16.81 -11.23
N TYR A 247 5.23 15.80 -10.51
CA TYR A 247 5.65 15.55 -9.13
C TYR A 247 6.85 14.63 -9.12
N VAL A 248 7.85 15.00 -8.33
CA VAL A 248 9.08 14.21 -8.15
C VAL A 248 9.35 13.97 -6.68
N ARG A 249 9.82 12.78 -6.35
CA ARG A 249 10.39 12.45 -5.04
C ARG A 249 11.91 12.51 -5.13
N SER A 250 12.53 13.25 -4.22
CA SER A 250 13.98 13.40 -4.23
C SER A 250 14.52 13.71 -2.83
N ASN A 251 15.72 13.22 -2.56
CA ASN A 251 16.50 13.55 -1.38
C ASN A 251 17.73 14.43 -1.68
N GLN A 252 17.82 15.01 -2.87
CA GLN A 252 18.94 15.88 -3.23
C GLN A 252 19.13 17.02 -2.24
N GLY A 253 20.34 17.11 -1.67
CA GLY A 253 20.70 18.13 -0.67
C GLY A 253 20.14 17.87 0.73
N ARG A 254 19.53 16.70 1.00
CA ARG A 254 18.99 16.29 2.30
C ARG A 254 19.12 14.79 2.49
N SER A 255 18.91 14.28 3.73
CA SER A 255 18.91 12.84 3.97
C SER A 255 17.58 12.20 3.59
N THR A 256 16.46 12.80 4.04
CA THR A 256 15.12 12.27 3.80
C THR A 256 14.58 12.69 2.44
N ALA A 257 13.89 11.79 1.77
CA ALA A 257 13.18 12.10 0.53
C ALA A 257 12.01 13.05 0.78
N ALA A 258 11.85 14.04 -0.10
CA ALA A 258 10.76 15.01 -0.11
C ALA A 258 10.01 14.97 -1.46
N ILE A 259 8.79 15.50 -1.49
CA ILE A 259 8.02 15.67 -2.72
C ILE A 259 8.10 17.11 -3.20
N TYR A 260 8.42 17.25 -4.47
CA TYR A 260 8.53 18.54 -5.16
C TYR A 260 7.61 18.59 -6.37
N THR A 261 7.19 19.81 -6.74
CA THR A 261 6.68 20.10 -8.08
C THR A 261 7.84 20.47 -8.99
N TYR A 262 7.81 19.99 -10.22
CA TYR A 262 8.86 20.15 -11.22
C TYR A 262 8.26 20.57 -12.56
N ASP A 263 8.86 21.56 -13.20
CA ASP A 263 8.56 21.95 -14.58
C ASP A 263 9.54 21.22 -15.51
N PRO A 264 9.09 20.19 -16.27
CA PRO A 264 9.97 19.39 -17.10
C PRO A 264 10.44 20.15 -18.38
N VAL A 265 9.79 21.25 -18.75
CA VAL A 265 10.20 22.10 -19.88
C VAL A 265 11.30 23.07 -19.44
N ALA A 266 11.09 23.75 -18.30
CA ALA A 266 12.10 24.63 -17.73
C ALA A 266 13.20 23.88 -16.96
N GLN A 267 13.05 22.56 -16.79
CA GLN A 267 13.96 21.66 -16.06
C GLN A 267 14.33 22.17 -14.66
N LYS A 268 13.33 22.59 -13.88
CA LYS A 268 13.54 23.13 -12.54
C LYS A 268 12.45 22.69 -11.55
N ILE A 269 12.84 22.57 -10.29
CA ILE A 269 11.91 22.48 -9.16
C ILE A 269 11.18 23.83 -9.03
N THR A 270 9.84 23.77 -8.91
CA THR A 270 8.96 24.93 -8.80
C THR A 270 8.42 25.14 -7.41
N GLY A 271 8.45 24.10 -6.56
CA GLY A 271 8.00 24.18 -5.17
C GLY A 271 8.24 22.89 -4.40
N THR A 272 8.26 23.02 -3.06
CA THR A 272 8.24 21.88 -2.14
C THR A 272 6.81 21.60 -1.73
N VAL A 273 6.36 20.35 -1.88
CA VAL A 273 5.02 19.91 -1.52
C VAL A 273 4.98 19.35 -0.11
N PHE A 274 5.90 18.45 0.17
CA PHE A 274 6.06 17.83 1.49
C PHE A 274 7.53 17.51 1.75
N ALA A 275 7.98 17.79 2.97
CA ALA A 275 9.30 17.42 3.46
C ALA A 275 9.23 17.21 4.96
N ASP A 276 9.89 16.18 5.45
CA ASP A 276 10.07 15.86 6.86
C ASP A 276 11.56 15.61 7.13
N ASP A 277 12.06 15.96 8.32
CA ASP A 277 13.48 15.82 8.63
C ASP A 277 13.85 14.44 9.17
N THR A 278 12.86 13.63 9.54
CA THR A 278 13.02 12.30 10.13
C THR A 278 12.58 11.20 9.17
N TYR A 279 11.48 11.43 8.43
CA TYR A 279 10.81 10.41 7.63
C TYR A 279 10.82 10.76 6.14
N ASP A 280 11.01 9.74 5.31
CA ASP A 280 10.90 9.88 3.88
C ASP A 280 9.45 10.13 3.46
N ALA A 281 9.25 11.02 2.49
CA ALA A 281 8.00 11.09 1.76
C ALA A 281 7.74 9.77 1.02
N GLY A 282 6.51 9.32 1.00
CA GLY A 282 6.07 8.16 0.21
C GLY A 282 5.65 8.58 -1.20
N ASP A 283 4.38 8.35 -1.53
CA ASP A 283 3.83 8.60 -2.85
C ASP A 283 2.78 9.72 -2.83
N ILE A 284 2.50 10.29 -4.00
CA ILE A 284 1.42 11.25 -4.19
C ILE A 284 0.06 10.55 -4.25
N ILE A 285 -0.97 11.21 -3.74
CA ILE A 285 -2.36 10.78 -3.84
C ILE A 285 -3.07 11.69 -4.83
N TYR A 286 -3.49 11.13 -5.96
CA TYR A 286 -4.19 11.86 -7.00
C TYR A 286 -5.70 11.59 -6.92
N SER A 287 -6.50 12.65 -6.89
CA SER A 287 -7.96 12.57 -7.00
C SER A 287 -8.40 12.79 -8.44
N ARG A 288 -9.00 11.76 -9.04
CA ARG A 288 -9.60 11.88 -10.37
C ARG A 288 -10.82 12.79 -10.38
N HIS A 289 -11.60 12.78 -9.30
CA HIS A 289 -12.76 13.67 -9.14
C HIS A 289 -12.34 15.14 -9.14
N LEU A 290 -11.29 15.47 -8.40
CA LEU A 290 -10.79 16.85 -8.29
C LEU A 290 -9.75 17.20 -9.36
N GLN A 291 -9.33 16.23 -10.18
CA GLN A 291 -8.31 16.37 -11.23
C GLN A 291 -7.01 17.01 -10.71
N LYS A 292 -6.53 16.59 -9.53
CA LYS A 292 -5.29 17.09 -8.94
C LYS A 292 -4.69 16.16 -7.90
N VAL A 293 -3.43 16.36 -7.58
CA VAL A 293 -2.79 15.74 -6.41
C VAL A 293 -3.37 16.37 -5.15
N VAL A 294 -3.86 15.52 -4.23
CA VAL A 294 -4.59 15.93 -3.03
C VAL A 294 -3.85 15.67 -1.74
N GLY A 295 -2.82 14.84 -1.77
CA GLY A 295 -2.04 14.50 -0.59
C GLY A 295 -0.74 13.76 -0.90
N VAL A 296 0.06 13.56 0.13
CA VAL A 296 1.29 12.78 0.12
C VAL A 296 1.24 11.78 1.27
N SER A 297 1.45 10.50 0.96
CA SER A 297 1.60 9.46 1.98
C SER A 297 3.01 9.51 2.59
N TYR A 298 3.15 9.15 3.84
CA TYR A 298 4.44 8.92 4.48
C TYR A 298 4.31 7.96 5.66
N GLU A 299 5.41 7.34 6.02
CA GLU A 299 5.48 6.37 7.12
C GLU A 299 6.25 7.01 8.29
N GLY A 300 5.52 7.66 9.22
CA GLY A 300 6.08 8.17 10.46
C GLY A 300 6.17 7.09 11.55
N GLU A 301 5.91 7.46 12.81
CA GLU A 301 5.64 6.48 13.87
C GLU A 301 4.42 5.62 13.55
N LYS A 302 3.46 6.23 12.84
CA LYS A 302 2.31 5.56 12.24
C LYS A 302 2.17 6.02 10.80
N PRO A 303 1.63 5.17 9.91
CA PRO A 303 1.33 5.59 8.54
C PRO A 303 0.42 6.81 8.55
N ALA A 304 0.74 7.83 7.73
CA ALA A 304 0.00 9.08 7.67
C ALA A 304 -0.12 9.62 6.25
N ILE A 305 -1.04 10.57 6.07
CA ILE A 305 -1.20 11.32 4.83
C ILE A 305 -1.12 12.81 5.16
N TYR A 306 -0.22 13.50 4.49
CA TYR A 306 -0.22 14.95 4.46
C TYR A 306 -1.21 15.43 3.39
N TRP A 307 -2.35 15.92 3.82
CA TRP A 307 -3.39 16.41 2.92
C TRP A 307 -3.09 17.83 2.45
N ILE A 308 -3.00 18.00 1.14
CA ILE A 308 -2.76 19.29 0.47
C ILE A 308 -4.08 19.98 0.19
N GLU A 309 -5.09 19.19 -0.22
CA GLU A 309 -6.39 19.67 -0.65
C GLU A 309 -7.35 19.80 0.54
N PRO A 310 -7.92 21.02 0.81
CA PRO A 310 -8.74 21.25 2.01
C PRO A 310 -9.99 20.37 2.12
N THR A 311 -10.65 20.06 1.00
CA THR A 311 -11.85 19.22 0.99
C THR A 311 -11.53 17.79 1.42
N MET A 312 -10.43 17.23 0.89
CA MET A 312 -9.97 15.90 1.27
C MET A 312 -9.47 15.84 2.71
N LYS A 313 -8.79 16.89 3.15
CA LYS A 313 -8.37 17.03 4.56
C LYS A 313 -9.57 17.00 5.50
N ARG A 314 -10.64 17.74 5.17
CA ARG A 314 -11.88 17.77 5.95
C ARG A 314 -12.53 16.39 5.99
N LEU A 315 -12.72 15.77 4.81
CA LEU A 315 -13.29 14.42 4.73
C LEU A 315 -12.53 13.42 5.59
N ALA A 316 -11.18 13.42 5.50
CA ALA A 316 -10.34 12.56 6.33
C ALA A 316 -10.50 12.86 7.84
N THR A 317 -10.58 14.13 8.22
CA THR A 317 -10.81 14.54 9.61
C THR A 317 -12.19 14.04 10.13
N ASP A 318 -13.24 14.15 9.30
CA ASP A 318 -14.56 13.67 9.67
C ASP A 318 -14.61 12.15 9.82
N ILE A 319 -13.91 11.42 8.93
CA ILE A 319 -13.74 9.96 9.01
C ILE A 319 -12.99 9.58 10.30
N ASP A 320 -11.88 10.25 10.60
CA ASP A 320 -11.08 9.98 11.80
C ASP A 320 -11.86 10.28 13.10
N ALA A 321 -12.73 11.30 13.09
CA ALA A 321 -13.62 11.59 14.20
C ALA A 321 -14.70 10.51 14.39
N ALA A 322 -15.20 9.93 13.30
CA ALA A 322 -16.18 8.84 13.34
C ALA A 322 -15.56 7.48 13.73
N LEU A 323 -14.28 7.27 13.42
CA LEU A 323 -13.54 6.02 13.66
C LEU A 323 -12.23 6.30 14.43
N PRO A 324 -12.32 6.72 15.70
CA PRO A 324 -11.18 7.23 16.46
C PRO A 324 -10.19 6.11 16.83
N GLY A 325 -8.90 6.48 16.87
CA GLY A 325 -7.81 5.57 17.27
C GLY A 325 -7.41 4.55 16.20
N MET A 326 -8.00 4.64 15.02
CA MET A 326 -7.74 3.77 13.88
C MET A 326 -6.93 4.49 12.81
N ARG A 327 -6.31 3.72 11.94
CA ARG A 327 -5.85 4.17 10.63
C ARG A 327 -6.99 3.98 9.64
N ASN A 328 -7.49 5.08 9.08
CA ASN A 328 -8.63 5.09 8.19
C ASN A 328 -8.19 5.44 6.76
N ASP A 329 -8.14 4.44 5.89
CA ASP A 329 -7.70 4.61 4.51
C ASP A 329 -8.91 4.54 3.56
N ILE A 330 -9.09 5.54 2.71
CA ILE A 330 -10.01 5.45 1.56
C ILE A 330 -9.35 4.54 0.53
N VAL A 331 -9.85 3.31 0.39
CA VAL A 331 -9.26 2.27 -0.46
C VAL A 331 -9.93 2.13 -1.81
N SER A 332 -11.12 2.68 -1.98
CA SER A 332 -11.85 2.71 -3.25
C SER A 332 -12.92 3.79 -3.21
N ALA A 333 -13.27 4.32 -4.38
CA ALA A 333 -14.31 5.35 -4.51
C ALA A 333 -15.02 5.25 -5.86
N THR A 334 -16.26 5.73 -5.92
CA THR A 334 -16.93 6.03 -7.18
C THR A 334 -16.24 7.18 -7.90
N ARG A 335 -16.45 7.30 -9.22
CA ARG A 335 -15.80 8.35 -10.04
C ARG A 335 -16.13 9.77 -9.56
N ASP A 336 -17.34 9.99 -9.08
CA ASP A 336 -17.83 11.25 -8.51
C ASP A 336 -17.51 11.44 -7.03
N TYR A 337 -16.88 10.45 -6.41
CA TYR A 337 -16.60 10.41 -4.97
C TYR A 337 -17.85 10.45 -4.07
N ALA A 338 -19.04 10.23 -4.62
CA ALA A 338 -20.30 10.19 -3.84
C ALA A 338 -20.35 8.99 -2.88
N THR A 339 -19.64 7.92 -3.21
CA THR A 339 -19.48 6.74 -2.32
C THR A 339 -18.01 6.37 -2.23
N VAL A 340 -17.51 6.21 -1.00
CA VAL A 340 -16.14 5.74 -0.76
C VAL A 340 -16.13 4.50 0.12
N ILE A 341 -15.15 3.63 -0.08
CA ILE A 341 -14.87 2.48 0.78
C ILE A 341 -13.69 2.83 1.66
N ILE A 342 -13.88 2.69 2.96
CA ILE A 342 -12.86 2.94 3.98
C ILE A 342 -12.44 1.61 4.56
N ASN A 343 -11.12 1.38 4.67
CA ASN A 343 -10.55 0.31 5.49
C ASN A 343 -10.01 0.94 6.78
N SER A 344 -10.68 0.67 7.88
CA SER A 344 -10.31 1.15 9.22
C SER A 344 -9.62 0.03 9.99
N ARG A 345 -8.36 0.23 10.39
CA ARG A 345 -7.49 -0.80 11.00
C ARG A 345 -6.58 -0.20 12.07
N SER A 346 -5.99 -1.06 12.90
CA SER A 346 -5.01 -0.62 13.90
C SER A 346 -3.96 -1.70 14.17
N ASP A 347 -3.09 -1.48 15.15
CA ASP A 347 -2.17 -2.46 15.70
C ASP A 347 -2.88 -3.67 16.34
N ARG A 348 -4.15 -3.50 16.77
CA ARG A 348 -4.97 -4.51 17.43
C ARG A 348 -6.13 -5.03 16.59
N ASP A 349 -6.44 -4.39 15.47
CA ASP A 349 -7.53 -4.76 14.58
C ASP A 349 -7.00 -4.91 13.15
N PRO A 350 -7.10 -6.10 12.52
CA PRO A 350 -6.69 -6.30 11.13
C PRO A 350 -7.51 -5.45 10.15
N GLY A 351 -8.71 -4.99 10.55
CA GLY A 351 -9.49 -4.01 9.85
C GLY A 351 -10.97 -4.32 9.71
N THR A 352 -11.72 -3.27 9.45
CA THR A 352 -13.14 -3.30 9.10
C THR A 352 -13.36 -2.41 7.88
N PHE A 353 -14.08 -2.91 6.91
CA PHE A 353 -14.49 -2.13 5.75
C PHE A 353 -15.81 -1.42 6.01
N PHE A 354 -15.83 -0.12 5.70
CA PHE A 354 -17.01 0.74 5.78
C PHE A 354 -17.32 1.32 4.40
N LEU A 355 -18.59 1.61 4.19
CA LEU A 355 -19.08 2.41 3.07
C LEU A 355 -19.51 3.76 3.63
N LEU A 356 -18.99 4.83 3.08
CA LEU A 356 -19.41 6.20 3.37
C LEU A 356 -20.12 6.79 2.15
N ASP A 357 -21.37 7.20 2.33
CA ASP A 357 -22.06 8.12 1.44
C ASP A 357 -21.58 9.53 1.79
N THR A 358 -20.77 10.13 0.93
CA THR A 358 -20.16 11.44 1.19
C THR A 358 -21.13 12.61 1.01
N VAL A 359 -22.26 12.38 0.36
CA VAL A 359 -23.30 13.39 0.17
C VAL A 359 -24.15 13.53 1.43
N LYS A 360 -24.54 12.40 2.02
CA LYS A 360 -25.33 12.34 3.26
C LYS A 360 -24.48 12.32 4.52
N MET A 361 -23.17 12.05 4.39
CA MET A 361 -22.26 11.78 5.50
C MET A 361 -22.72 10.60 6.37
N GLU A 362 -23.23 9.55 5.72
CA GLU A 362 -23.68 8.31 6.37
C GLU A 362 -22.65 7.20 6.24
N LEU A 363 -22.15 6.72 7.38
CA LEU A 363 -21.17 5.64 7.47
C LEU A 363 -21.87 4.32 7.80
N SER A 364 -21.65 3.29 6.99
CA SER A 364 -22.20 1.94 7.17
C SER A 364 -21.11 0.90 7.24
N THR A 365 -21.16 0.01 8.24
CA THR A 365 -20.25 -1.14 8.33
C THR A 365 -20.59 -2.16 7.25
N LEU A 366 -19.58 -2.61 6.51
CA LEU A 366 -19.72 -3.65 5.49
C LEU A 366 -19.27 -5.00 6.01
N LEU A 367 -17.96 -5.17 6.24
CA LEU A 367 -17.37 -6.47 6.61
C LEU A 367 -16.12 -6.26 7.48
N ARG A 368 -15.89 -7.16 8.43
CA ARG A 368 -14.61 -7.25 9.14
C ARG A 368 -13.62 -8.14 8.38
N VAL A 369 -12.36 -7.77 8.43
CA VAL A 369 -11.27 -8.56 7.82
C VAL A 369 -11.15 -9.93 8.50
N ASN A 370 -11.25 -9.95 9.82
CA ASN A 370 -11.25 -11.19 10.60
C ASN A 370 -12.16 -11.08 11.81
N GLU A 371 -13.32 -11.74 11.79
CA GLU A 371 -14.30 -11.74 12.91
C GLU A 371 -13.81 -12.48 14.14
N ARG A 372 -12.79 -13.35 14.03
CA ARG A 372 -12.21 -14.09 15.15
C ARG A 372 -11.32 -13.20 16.02
N VAL A 373 -10.85 -12.09 15.51
CA VAL A 373 -10.01 -11.14 16.26
C VAL A 373 -10.91 -10.18 17.04
N ASP A 374 -10.81 -10.24 18.36
CA ASP A 374 -11.38 -9.23 19.26
C ASP A 374 -10.28 -8.22 19.63
N PRO A 375 -10.36 -6.96 19.17
CA PRO A 375 -9.34 -5.94 19.44
C PRO A 375 -9.11 -5.67 20.94
N ALA A 376 -10.11 -5.94 21.79
CA ALA A 376 -9.98 -5.78 23.23
C ALA A 376 -9.03 -6.81 23.87
N GLN A 377 -8.83 -7.96 23.22
CA GLN A 377 -7.94 -9.03 23.68
C GLN A 377 -6.54 -8.94 23.05
N MET A 378 -6.31 -8.00 22.14
CA MET A 378 -5.04 -7.81 21.45
C MET A 378 -4.13 -6.86 22.22
N ALA A 379 -2.83 -7.09 22.08
CA ALA A 379 -1.78 -6.30 22.70
C ALA A 379 -1.52 -5.00 21.93
N ALA A 380 -1.39 -3.88 22.64
CA ALA A 380 -1.08 -2.60 22.00
C ALA A 380 0.40 -2.51 21.59
N MET A 381 0.64 -2.05 20.37
CA MET A 381 1.95 -1.75 19.82
C MET A 381 2.28 -0.27 20.04
N ARG A 382 3.44 0.02 20.62
CA ARG A 382 3.90 1.38 20.91
C ARG A 382 5.16 1.68 20.11
N PRO A 383 5.26 2.82 19.42
CA PRO A 383 6.52 3.26 18.87
C PRO A 383 7.53 3.50 20.01
N VAL A 384 8.78 3.16 19.76
CA VAL A 384 9.89 3.34 20.69
C VAL A 384 11.13 3.83 19.95
N GLU A 385 11.92 4.62 20.64
CA GLU A 385 13.22 5.10 20.16
C GLU A 385 14.30 4.79 21.19
N PHE A 386 15.48 4.43 20.72
CA PHE A 386 16.63 4.17 21.58
C PHE A 386 17.93 4.35 20.79
N LYS A 387 19.02 4.63 21.50
CA LYS A 387 20.34 4.82 20.88
C LYS A 387 21.10 3.49 20.80
N ALA A 388 21.64 3.20 19.63
CA ALA A 388 22.65 2.16 19.46
C ALA A 388 23.95 2.53 20.23
N ARG A 389 24.89 1.59 20.34
CA ARG A 389 26.14 1.78 21.08
C ARG A 389 26.99 2.95 20.53
N ASP A 390 26.91 3.22 19.25
CA ASP A 390 27.60 4.31 18.55
C ASP A 390 26.82 5.62 18.53
N GLY A 391 25.64 5.66 19.22
CA GLY A 391 24.80 6.84 19.34
C GLY A 391 23.76 7.02 18.24
N LEU A 392 23.71 6.16 17.21
CA LEU A 392 22.67 6.21 16.17
C LEU A 392 21.30 6.00 16.81
N LEU A 393 20.36 6.91 16.54
CA LEU A 393 18.98 6.78 16.96
C LEU A 393 18.30 5.67 16.14
N LEU A 394 17.78 4.65 16.82
CA LEU A 394 17.02 3.56 16.23
C LEU A 394 15.55 3.74 16.59
N HIS A 395 14.69 3.37 15.66
CA HIS A 395 13.24 3.36 15.80
C HIS A 395 12.73 1.93 15.86
N GLY A 396 11.56 1.72 16.44
CA GLY A 396 10.95 0.41 16.50
C GLY A 396 9.57 0.43 17.14
N TYR A 397 9.06 -0.76 17.40
CA TYR A 397 7.77 -0.94 18.05
C TYR A 397 7.87 -1.96 19.17
N LEU A 398 7.35 -1.60 20.33
CA LEU A 398 7.26 -2.50 21.48
C LEU A 398 5.81 -2.91 21.68
N THR A 399 5.57 -4.23 21.66
CA THR A 399 4.28 -4.82 21.98
C THR A 399 4.40 -5.56 23.32
N LEU A 400 3.57 -5.19 24.29
CA LEU A 400 3.55 -5.78 25.62
C LEU A 400 2.32 -6.66 25.80
N PRO A 401 2.43 -7.82 26.50
CA PRO A 401 1.30 -8.69 26.77
C PRO A 401 0.16 -7.93 27.46
N ALA A 402 -1.06 -8.06 26.93
CA ALA A 402 -2.22 -7.45 27.54
C ALA A 402 -2.50 -8.06 28.94
N GLY A 403 -2.89 -7.23 29.91
CA GLY A 403 -3.25 -7.69 31.27
C GLY A 403 -2.08 -8.16 32.13
N ARG A 404 -0.82 -7.88 31.75
CA ARG A 404 0.38 -8.19 32.56
C ARG A 404 1.14 -6.93 32.92
N GLU A 405 1.75 -6.94 34.09
CA GLU A 405 2.68 -5.89 34.49
C GLU A 405 3.89 -5.85 33.53
N PRO A 406 4.34 -4.67 33.08
CA PRO A 406 5.44 -4.52 32.13
C PRO A 406 6.82 -4.66 32.81
N ARG A 407 6.99 -5.65 33.68
CA ARG A 407 8.22 -5.89 34.43
C ARG A 407 8.57 -7.36 34.44
N GLY A 408 9.87 -7.68 34.24
CA GLY A 408 10.35 -9.04 34.28
C GLY A 408 9.77 -9.95 33.20
N LEU A 409 9.27 -9.39 32.12
CA LEU A 409 8.72 -10.14 30.99
C LEU A 409 9.87 -10.74 30.16
N PRO A 410 9.72 -11.96 29.66
CA PRO A 410 10.63 -12.47 28.66
C PRO A 410 10.45 -11.61 27.38
N LEU A 411 11.58 -11.13 26.83
CA LEU A 411 11.63 -10.28 25.63
C LEU A 411 12.07 -11.08 24.43
N ILE A 412 11.30 -10.96 23.33
CA ILE A 412 11.68 -11.43 22.01
C ILE A 412 12.03 -10.20 21.16
N ILE A 413 13.20 -10.22 20.54
CA ILE A 413 13.60 -9.28 19.52
C ILE A 413 13.25 -9.91 18.17
N ASN A 414 12.37 -9.27 17.42
CA ASN A 414 11.88 -9.72 16.11
C ASN A 414 12.28 -8.69 15.05
N PRO A 415 13.47 -8.83 14.44
CA PRO A 415 13.90 -7.96 13.36
C PRO A 415 13.19 -8.35 12.06
N HIS A 416 12.78 -7.34 11.25
CA HIS A 416 12.28 -7.57 9.90
C HIS A 416 13.39 -8.11 8.96
N GLY A 417 12.98 -8.67 7.82
CA GLY A 417 13.89 -9.08 6.75
C GLY A 417 14.56 -7.88 6.07
N GLY A 418 15.59 -8.17 5.25
CA GLY A 418 16.32 -7.12 4.54
C GLY A 418 17.56 -7.69 3.86
N PRO A 419 18.72 -6.98 3.89
CA PRO A 419 19.13 -6.04 4.94
C PRO A 419 18.77 -4.57 4.72
N TYR A 420 18.44 -4.15 3.49
CA TYR A 420 18.20 -2.72 3.16
C TYR A 420 16.81 -2.48 2.61
N GLY A 421 16.21 -1.33 2.94
CA GLY A 421 14.94 -0.85 2.44
C GLY A 421 13.70 -1.28 3.26
N PRO A 422 13.44 -2.55 3.57
CA PRO A 422 12.31 -2.96 4.40
C PRO A 422 12.33 -2.30 5.80
N ARG A 423 11.14 -2.13 6.38
CA ARG A 423 10.96 -1.68 7.77
C ARG A 423 9.69 -2.26 8.39
N ASP A 424 9.65 -2.36 9.70
CA ASP A 424 8.42 -2.55 10.45
C ASP A 424 7.58 -1.28 10.51
N SER A 425 6.27 -1.45 10.65
CA SER A 425 5.25 -0.41 10.59
C SER A 425 4.19 -0.66 11.65
N TRP A 426 3.53 0.41 12.12
CA TRP A 426 2.41 0.30 13.07
C TRP A 426 1.18 -0.29 12.39
N ARG A 427 0.94 -1.57 12.64
CA ARG A 427 -0.18 -2.34 12.07
C ARG A 427 -0.43 -3.62 12.86
N PHE A 428 -1.61 -4.22 12.69
CA PHE A 428 -1.85 -5.57 13.16
C PHE A 428 -0.87 -6.56 12.52
N ASN A 429 -0.15 -7.28 13.37
CA ASN A 429 0.74 -8.35 12.94
C ASN A 429 0.36 -9.62 13.72
N PRO A 430 -0.12 -10.69 13.05
CA PRO A 430 -0.61 -11.88 13.72
C PRO A 430 0.48 -12.61 14.53
N GLU A 431 1.71 -12.62 14.06
CA GLU A 431 2.85 -13.24 14.77
C GLU A 431 3.16 -12.49 16.06
N ILE A 432 3.24 -11.15 15.99
CA ILE A 432 3.51 -10.31 17.16
C ILE A 432 2.38 -10.44 18.19
N GLN A 433 1.13 -10.43 17.73
CA GLN A 433 -0.04 -10.61 18.60
C GLN A 433 -0.06 -12.01 19.24
N PHE A 434 0.31 -13.03 18.48
CA PHE A 434 0.45 -14.39 19.01
C PHE A 434 1.50 -14.45 20.11
N LEU A 435 2.70 -13.95 19.88
CA LEU A 435 3.78 -13.96 20.87
C LEU A 435 3.41 -13.18 22.13
N ALA A 436 2.79 -12.00 21.95
CA ALA A 436 2.31 -11.20 23.08
C ALA A 436 1.22 -11.92 23.86
N ASN A 437 0.27 -12.61 23.21
CA ASN A 437 -0.75 -13.41 23.88
C ASN A 437 -0.15 -14.58 24.68
N ARG A 438 1.01 -15.11 24.29
CA ARG A 438 1.77 -16.14 25.02
C ARG A 438 2.61 -15.56 26.18
N GLY A 439 2.59 -14.24 26.36
CA GLY A 439 3.19 -13.58 27.52
C GLY A 439 4.57 -12.99 27.28
N TYR A 440 5.02 -12.91 26.04
CA TYR A 440 6.29 -12.29 25.66
C TYR A 440 6.09 -10.79 25.40
N ALA A 441 7.03 -9.97 25.85
CA ALA A 441 7.23 -8.66 25.26
C ALA A 441 7.93 -8.85 23.91
N VAL A 442 7.50 -8.12 22.87
CA VAL A 442 8.08 -8.25 21.52
C VAL A 442 8.57 -6.88 21.06
N LEU A 443 9.85 -6.79 20.72
CA LEU A 443 10.49 -5.60 20.18
C LEU A 443 10.81 -5.82 18.69
N GLN A 444 10.13 -5.08 17.83
CA GLN A 444 10.42 -4.95 16.42
C GLN A 444 11.35 -3.76 16.22
N ILE A 445 12.52 -3.96 15.64
CA ILE A 445 13.54 -2.92 15.50
C ILE A 445 13.70 -2.56 14.03
N ASN A 446 13.50 -1.28 13.70
CA ASN A 446 13.98 -0.71 12.46
C ASN A 446 15.46 -0.38 12.66
N TYR A 447 16.31 -1.36 12.34
CA TYR A 447 17.75 -1.25 12.49
C TYR A 447 18.36 -0.39 11.37
N ARG A 448 19.63 0.00 11.52
CA ARG A 448 20.37 0.70 10.46
C ARG A 448 20.30 -0.10 9.14
N GLY A 449 19.97 0.55 8.05
CA GLY A 449 19.66 -0.11 6.79
C GLY A 449 18.15 -0.19 6.48
N SER A 450 17.27 0.02 7.48
CA SER A 450 15.83 0.14 7.23
C SER A 450 15.53 1.42 6.46
N GLY A 451 14.64 1.32 5.47
CA GLY A 451 14.18 2.46 4.68
C GLY A 451 13.19 3.37 5.44
N GLY A 452 12.90 4.50 4.84
CA GLY A 452 11.90 5.44 5.36
C GLY A 452 12.40 6.41 6.44
N TYR A 453 13.70 6.38 6.77
CA TYR A 453 14.37 7.28 7.72
C TYR A 453 15.49 8.10 7.07
N GLY A 454 15.47 8.18 5.74
CA GLY A 454 16.46 8.88 4.94
C GLY A 454 17.67 8.05 4.59
N ALA A 455 18.36 8.49 3.51
CA ALA A 455 19.52 7.79 2.94
C ALA A 455 20.62 7.51 3.96
N ARG A 456 20.96 8.48 4.84
CA ARG A 456 21.99 8.28 5.86
C ARG A 456 21.70 7.12 6.82
N PHE A 457 20.44 6.91 7.16
CA PHE A 457 20.04 5.81 8.05
C PHE A 457 20.12 4.47 7.31
N GLU A 458 19.73 4.42 6.06
CA GLU A 458 19.82 3.22 5.22
C GLU A 458 21.29 2.87 4.93
N GLU A 459 22.09 3.83 4.50
CA GLU A 459 23.52 3.69 4.21
C GLU A 459 24.35 3.30 5.44
N ALA A 460 23.93 3.73 6.65
CA ALA A 460 24.57 3.30 7.90
C ALA A 460 24.53 1.78 8.11
N GLY A 461 23.64 1.06 7.41
CA GLY A 461 23.59 -0.40 7.39
C GLY A 461 24.56 -1.05 6.40
N TYR A 462 25.09 -0.31 5.43
CA TYR A 462 25.92 -0.88 4.37
C TYR A 462 27.18 -1.50 4.94
N ARG A 463 27.43 -2.77 4.58
CA ARG A 463 28.59 -3.56 5.06
C ARG A 463 28.62 -3.74 6.59
N GLN A 464 27.47 -3.63 7.29
CA GLN A 464 27.34 -3.77 8.74
C GLN A 464 26.44 -4.97 9.14
N TRP A 465 26.23 -5.90 8.25
CA TRP A 465 25.42 -7.11 8.48
C TRP A 465 26.29 -8.35 8.60
N GLY A 466 25.93 -9.23 9.57
CA GLY A 466 26.69 -10.45 9.92
C GLY A 466 26.95 -10.59 11.38
#